data_305e51aee62a5deae879c06acf7cbeb1
#
_entry.id   305e51aee62a5deae879c06acf7cbeb1
#
_cell.length_a   1.000
_cell.length_b   1.000
_cell.length_c   1.000
_cell.angle_alpha   90.00
_cell.angle_beta   90.00
_cell.angle_gamma   90.00
#
_symmetry.space_group_name_H-M   'P 1'
#
loop_
_entity.id
_entity.type
_entity.pdbx_description
1 polymer ?
#
loop_
_entity_poly.entity_id
_entity_poly.type
_entity_poly.pdbx_seq_one_letter_code
_entity_poly.pdbx_strand_id
1 'polypeptide(L)'
;MRICLHYHGLLCLAIIICSTSCQKKDTVSPSVIILQPLEGANYSVYDTVFVSVTAVDETELVSVSAKLVNANFIPIGASSGLNINPLTNSGTADLVIDDKLIDTGDYYVLVIAFDGTNEQREFRKIRIIGLPKERRAIYFSSSTETGMVAIWKLDSLFQSKVLWVQPNQDVKKLCVNSLDDRLTLIGNYATGLKNYDLKSGSVVWFDNVFTVAQTQRYMDLVSYKRDVFTAIYDREIRKYNLSGGLNFNQPTGIYRPETIYVDNKYFVVEMELVGDNDHFLFVYNASTQVLLWNLDVPMDVISICALQDDEVLLFGNEGGNAKVLHYDMGDNAYWEPRQLPTGRMFGAVKMDGLMFALAHENGLYTYTYSPNYLNLIRGGIVYQNLCFDVDRGTILAATVGSLEELGPSGQLLNTVVHSDSITSIDIHYTR
;
A
#
# COMPACT_ATOMS: atom_id res chain seq x y z
N MET A 1 53.66 -16.29 61.34
CA MET A 1 52.32 -16.88 61.34
C MET A 1 51.25 -16.03 60.62
N ARG A 2 51.51 -14.83 60.09
CA ARG A 2 50.54 -13.99 59.36
C ARG A 2 50.53 -14.19 57.82
N ILE A 3 51.57 -14.74 57.25
CA ILE A 3 51.71 -14.90 55.81
C ILE A 3 50.90 -16.15 55.26
N CYS A 4 50.79 -17.23 56.05
CA CYS A 4 50.02 -18.44 55.61
C CYS A 4 48.51 -18.20 55.48
N LEU A 5 47.91 -17.27 56.27
CA LEU A 5 46.47 -17.03 56.27
C LEU A 5 46.00 -16.35 54.99
N HIS A 6 46.86 -15.50 54.37
CA HIS A 6 46.52 -14.80 53.13
C HIS A 6 46.53 -15.72 51.91
N TYR A 7 47.38 -16.71 51.87
CA TYR A 7 47.43 -17.68 50.76
C TYR A 7 46.22 -18.64 50.75
N HIS A 8 45.72 -19.02 51.93
CA HIS A 8 44.55 -19.86 52.02
C HIS A 8 43.26 -19.10 51.62
N GLY A 9 43.15 -17.83 51.98
CA GLY A 9 42.01 -16.98 51.52
C GLY A 9 41.99 -16.74 50.02
N LEU A 10 43.15 -16.55 49.41
CA LEU A 10 43.28 -16.33 47.96
C LEU A 10 42.97 -17.63 47.16
N LEU A 11 43.39 -18.80 47.71
CA LEU A 11 43.13 -20.11 47.10
C LEU A 11 41.65 -20.48 47.18
N CYS A 12 40.98 -20.22 48.31
CA CYS A 12 39.52 -20.41 48.42
C CYS A 12 38.74 -19.47 47.52
N LEU A 13 39.12 -18.21 47.35
CA LEU A 13 38.47 -17.28 46.44
C LEU A 13 38.64 -17.70 44.97
N ALA A 14 39.83 -18.19 44.59
CA ALA A 14 40.09 -18.72 43.25
C ALA A 14 39.25 -19.97 42.92
N ILE A 15 39.04 -20.87 43.89
CA ILE A 15 38.22 -22.10 43.74
C ILE A 15 36.74 -21.71 43.58
N ILE A 16 36.25 -20.71 44.32
CA ILE A 16 34.85 -20.24 44.20
C ILE A 16 34.62 -19.56 42.83
N ILE A 17 35.57 -18.82 42.31
CA ILE A 17 35.47 -18.19 40.98
C ILE A 17 35.49 -19.25 39.84
N CYS A 18 36.27 -20.31 40.00
CA CYS A 18 36.31 -21.40 39.00
C CYS A 18 35.07 -22.30 39.00
N SER A 19 34.31 -22.37 40.09
CA SER A 19 33.08 -23.19 40.15
C SER A 19 31.85 -22.50 39.54
N THR A 20 31.87 -21.20 39.29
CA THR A 20 30.76 -20.49 38.66
C THR A 20 30.89 -20.41 37.13
N SER A 21 31.97 -20.93 36.56
CA SER A 21 32.31 -20.71 35.12
C SER A 21 31.88 -21.81 34.17
N CYS A 22 31.21 -22.86 34.61
CA CYS A 22 30.80 -23.94 33.72
C CYS A 22 29.28 -24.16 33.73
N GLN A 23 28.51 -23.14 33.32
CA GLN A 23 27.18 -23.41 32.81
C GLN A 23 27.36 -24.06 31.43
N LYS A 24 27.01 -25.32 31.29
CA LYS A 24 26.95 -25.99 30.00
C LYS A 24 25.96 -25.24 29.15
N LYS A 25 26.46 -24.57 28.09
CA LYS A 25 25.59 -23.85 27.18
C LYS A 25 24.60 -24.82 26.56
N ASP A 26 23.33 -24.54 26.70
CA ASP A 26 22.30 -25.30 26.03
C ASP A 26 22.48 -25.17 24.53
N THR A 27 22.56 -26.27 23.82
CA THR A 27 22.77 -26.32 22.35
C THR A 27 21.66 -27.10 21.65
N VAL A 28 20.66 -27.57 22.40
CA VAL A 28 19.51 -28.33 21.86
C VAL A 28 18.36 -27.34 21.74
N SER A 29 17.77 -27.24 20.55
CA SER A 29 16.60 -26.44 20.34
C SER A 29 15.32 -27.16 20.76
N PRO A 30 14.29 -26.45 21.23
CA PRO A 30 12.98 -27.04 21.49
C PRO A 30 12.42 -27.81 20.29
N SER A 31 11.59 -28.82 20.54
CA SER A 31 10.81 -29.51 19.51
C SER A 31 9.36 -29.02 19.56
N VAL A 32 8.79 -28.69 18.42
CA VAL A 32 7.40 -28.19 18.28
C VAL A 32 6.68 -28.97 17.20
N ILE A 33 5.45 -29.38 17.48
CA ILE A 33 4.55 -30.03 16.51
C ILE A 33 3.19 -29.33 16.59
N ILE A 34 2.71 -28.78 15.46
CA ILE A 34 1.38 -28.21 15.35
C ILE A 34 0.39 -29.34 15.05
N LEU A 35 -0.54 -29.58 15.99
CA LEU A 35 -1.61 -30.58 15.86
C LEU A 35 -2.84 -29.97 15.13
N GLN A 36 -3.17 -28.71 15.45
CA GLN A 36 -4.22 -27.93 14.81
C GLN A 36 -3.69 -26.51 14.54
N PRO A 37 -4.11 -25.87 13.44
CA PRO A 37 -5.04 -26.35 12.42
C PRO A 37 -4.43 -27.46 11.55
N LEU A 38 -5.30 -28.17 10.80
CA LEU A 38 -4.83 -29.11 9.77
C LEU A 38 -4.23 -28.32 8.60
N GLU A 39 -3.28 -28.96 7.90
CA GLU A 39 -2.65 -28.39 6.70
C GLU A 39 -3.71 -28.09 5.64
N GLY A 40 -3.71 -26.85 5.12
CA GLY A 40 -4.65 -26.38 4.10
C GLY A 40 -6.08 -26.12 4.61
N ALA A 41 -6.31 -26.06 5.93
CA ALA A 41 -7.62 -25.73 6.48
C ALA A 41 -8.09 -24.36 6.01
N ASN A 42 -9.41 -24.22 5.74
CA ASN A 42 -10.03 -22.98 5.29
C ASN A 42 -10.67 -22.24 6.47
N TYR A 43 -10.46 -20.92 6.49
CA TYR A 43 -11.06 -19.98 7.44
C TYR A 43 -11.58 -18.77 6.71
N SER A 44 -12.55 -18.06 7.27
CA SER A 44 -13.03 -16.76 6.76
C SER A 44 -12.56 -15.64 7.69
N VAL A 45 -12.58 -14.43 7.21
CA VAL A 45 -12.43 -13.25 8.08
C VAL A 45 -13.50 -13.29 9.17
N TYR A 46 -13.12 -12.98 10.39
CA TYR A 46 -13.85 -13.10 11.66
C TYR A 46 -13.92 -14.52 12.25
N ASP A 47 -13.40 -15.54 11.56
CA ASP A 47 -13.23 -16.84 12.20
C ASP A 47 -12.10 -16.83 13.22
N THR A 48 -12.13 -17.79 14.13
CA THR A 48 -11.06 -18.06 15.08
C THR A 48 -10.30 -19.31 14.65
N VAL A 49 -9.00 -19.17 14.44
CA VAL A 49 -8.11 -20.31 14.20
C VAL A 49 -7.72 -20.91 15.54
N PHE A 50 -8.25 -22.08 15.84
CA PHE A 50 -7.83 -22.84 17.02
C PHE A 50 -6.46 -23.47 16.76
N VAL A 51 -5.48 -23.12 17.58
CA VAL A 51 -4.12 -23.64 17.50
C VAL A 51 -3.90 -24.61 18.64
N SER A 52 -3.49 -25.85 18.34
CA SER A 52 -3.09 -26.84 19.32
C SER A 52 -1.69 -27.35 18.97
N VAL A 53 -0.81 -27.38 19.95
CA VAL A 53 0.58 -27.79 19.76
C VAL A 53 1.05 -28.75 20.82
N THR A 54 2.07 -29.54 20.49
CA THR A 54 2.94 -30.20 21.46
C THR A 54 4.32 -29.55 21.37
N ALA A 55 4.87 -29.13 22.50
CA ALA A 55 6.19 -28.52 22.58
C ALA A 55 6.99 -29.16 23.74
N VAL A 56 8.22 -29.54 23.45
CA VAL A 56 9.09 -30.27 24.41
C VAL A 56 10.50 -29.70 24.32
N ASP A 57 11.15 -29.59 25.46
CA ASP A 57 12.56 -29.27 25.57
C ASP A 57 13.25 -30.16 26.62
N GLU A 58 14.57 -30.33 26.51
CA GLU A 58 15.38 -31.14 27.45
C GLU A 58 15.56 -30.40 28.80
N THR A 59 15.44 -29.07 28.79
CA THR A 59 15.61 -28.22 29.98
C THR A 59 14.26 -27.67 30.42
N GLU A 60 13.87 -26.50 29.97
CA GLU A 60 12.60 -25.85 30.28
C GLU A 60 12.19 -24.90 29.15
N LEU A 61 10.93 -24.99 28.74
CA LEU A 61 10.36 -24.00 27.81
C LEU A 61 10.05 -22.69 28.53
N VAL A 62 10.69 -21.59 28.09
CA VAL A 62 10.44 -20.26 28.62
C VAL A 62 9.17 -19.67 28.03
N SER A 63 8.95 -19.85 26.72
CA SER A 63 7.74 -19.39 26.09
C SER A 63 7.39 -20.17 24.83
N VAL A 64 6.08 -20.28 24.58
CA VAL A 64 5.54 -20.75 23.30
C VAL A 64 4.51 -19.72 22.84
N SER A 65 4.58 -19.29 21.60
CA SER A 65 3.63 -18.33 21.03
C SER A 65 3.18 -18.74 19.65
N ALA A 66 1.95 -18.37 19.29
CA ALA A 66 1.40 -18.54 17.94
C ALA A 66 0.99 -17.20 17.35
N LYS A 67 1.14 -17.05 16.04
CA LYS A 67 0.69 -15.88 15.28
C LYS A 67 0.36 -16.26 13.85
N LEU A 68 -0.52 -15.47 13.23
CA LEU A 68 -0.77 -15.53 11.80
C LEU A 68 0.28 -14.73 11.05
N VAL A 69 0.78 -15.30 9.95
CA VAL A 69 1.71 -14.62 9.04
C VAL A 69 1.26 -14.81 7.59
N ASN A 70 1.59 -13.85 6.73
CA ASN A 70 1.33 -13.96 5.29
C ASN A 70 2.38 -14.85 4.59
N ALA A 71 2.28 -14.98 3.27
CA ALA A 71 3.22 -15.78 2.46
C ALA A 71 4.69 -15.29 2.56
N ASN A 72 4.92 -14.04 2.93
CA ASN A 72 6.25 -13.47 3.17
C ASN A 72 6.67 -13.56 4.65
N PHE A 73 5.95 -14.34 5.45
CA PHE A 73 6.16 -14.52 6.88
C PHE A 73 6.05 -13.24 7.73
N ILE A 74 5.36 -12.23 7.21
CA ILE A 74 5.08 -10.98 7.93
C ILE A 74 3.83 -11.21 8.81
N PRO A 75 3.89 -10.89 10.12
CA PRO A 75 2.73 -11.03 11.00
C PRO A 75 1.53 -10.21 10.55
N ILE A 76 0.35 -10.82 10.60
CA ILE A 76 -0.96 -10.22 10.37
C ILE A 76 -1.81 -10.41 11.64
N GLY A 77 -2.10 -9.34 12.35
CA GLY A 77 -2.87 -9.39 13.59
C GLY A 77 -2.04 -9.67 14.85
N ALA A 78 -2.72 -10.00 15.92
CA ALA A 78 -2.13 -10.22 17.23
C ALA A 78 -1.43 -11.60 17.33
N SER A 79 -0.47 -11.69 18.24
CA SER A 79 0.11 -12.97 18.67
C SER A 79 -0.56 -13.44 19.96
N SER A 80 -0.66 -14.74 20.13
CA SER A 80 -1.18 -15.38 21.34
C SER A 80 -0.10 -16.26 21.99
N GLY A 81 0.10 -16.10 23.29
CA GLY A 81 0.95 -17.01 24.09
C GLY A 81 0.21 -18.31 24.35
N LEU A 82 0.95 -19.43 24.34
CA LEU A 82 0.43 -20.75 24.71
C LEU A 82 0.97 -21.17 26.07
N ASN A 83 0.09 -21.52 26.99
CA ASN A 83 0.47 -22.14 28.23
C ASN A 83 0.65 -23.67 28.00
N ILE A 84 1.88 -24.14 28.04
CA ILE A 84 2.18 -25.55 27.85
C ILE A 84 1.95 -26.30 29.17
N ASN A 85 1.09 -27.31 29.13
CA ASN A 85 0.86 -28.19 30.28
C ASN A 85 2.07 -29.12 30.46
N PRO A 86 2.78 -29.04 31.58
CA PRO A 86 4.00 -29.86 31.78
C PRO A 86 3.76 -31.37 31.86
N LEU A 87 2.51 -31.80 32.09
CA LEU A 87 2.17 -33.24 32.12
C LEU A 87 1.90 -33.82 30.73
N THR A 88 1.39 -33.00 29.81
CA THR A 88 1.01 -33.43 28.44
C THR A 88 1.88 -32.84 27.36
N ASN A 89 2.75 -31.88 27.72
CA ASN A 89 3.57 -31.08 26.79
C ASN A 89 2.73 -30.41 25.71
N SER A 90 1.46 -30.11 25.97
CA SER A 90 0.53 -29.54 25.02
C SER A 90 0.00 -28.19 25.48
N GLY A 91 -0.29 -27.32 24.51
CA GLY A 91 -0.89 -26.02 24.72
C GLY A 91 -1.86 -25.67 23.60
N THR A 92 -2.74 -24.73 23.89
CA THR A 92 -3.72 -24.24 22.94
C THR A 92 -3.75 -22.71 22.93
N ALA A 93 -4.10 -22.12 21.78
CA ALA A 93 -4.35 -20.71 21.63
C ALA A 93 -5.43 -20.47 20.58
N ASP A 94 -6.11 -19.34 20.69
CA ASP A 94 -7.06 -18.86 19.72
C ASP A 94 -6.47 -17.64 18.99
N LEU A 95 -6.46 -17.69 17.65
CA LEU A 95 -6.04 -16.58 16.81
C LEU A 95 -7.27 -16.08 16.03
N VAL A 96 -7.76 -14.91 16.38
CA VAL A 96 -8.90 -14.29 15.70
C VAL A 96 -8.41 -13.61 14.43
N ILE A 97 -9.10 -13.87 13.31
CA ILE A 97 -8.87 -13.18 12.02
C ILE A 97 -9.75 -11.94 12.00
N ASP A 98 -9.33 -10.86 12.66
CA ASP A 98 -10.11 -9.64 12.83
C ASP A 98 -9.81 -8.55 11.79
N ASP A 99 -8.78 -8.73 10.97
CA ASP A 99 -8.45 -7.80 9.90
C ASP A 99 -9.34 -8.03 8.67
N LYS A 100 -10.33 -7.15 8.48
CA LYS A 100 -11.24 -7.16 7.32
C LYS A 100 -10.55 -6.97 5.97
N LEU A 101 -9.26 -6.62 5.98
CA LEU A 101 -8.46 -6.35 4.77
C LEU A 101 -7.70 -7.55 4.26
N ILE A 102 -7.70 -8.63 5.02
CA ILE A 102 -7.06 -9.85 4.58
C ILE A 102 -7.68 -10.29 3.25
N ASP A 103 -6.83 -10.41 2.24
CA ASP A 103 -7.24 -10.93 0.94
C ASP A 103 -7.41 -12.45 1.00
N THR A 104 -8.21 -13.00 0.08
CA THR A 104 -8.31 -14.45 -0.10
C THR A 104 -6.96 -14.99 -0.56
N GLY A 105 -6.38 -15.92 0.21
CA GLY A 105 -5.06 -16.45 -0.12
C GLY A 105 -4.53 -17.46 0.87
N ASP A 106 -3.28 -17.86 0.68
CA ASP A 106 -2.55 -18.75 1.53
C ASP A 106 -1.83 -17.97 2.63
N TYR A 107 -1.99 -18.43 3.86
CA TYR A 107 -1.40 -17.87 5.07
C TYR A 107 -0.80 -18.99 5.91
N TYR A 108 -0.08 -18.63 6.96
CA TYR A 108 0.54 -19.60 7.84
C TYR A 108 0.26 -19.28 9.31
N VAL A 109 0.01 -20.32 10.10
CA VAL A 109 0.15 -20.26 11.55
C VAL A 109 1.62 -20.53 11.85
N LEU A 110 2.30 -19.55 12.42
CA LEU A 110 3.67 -19.65 12.90
C LEU A 110 3.64 -19.88 14.42
N VAL A 111 4.21 -20.99 14.85
CA VAL A 111 4.45 -21.27 16.27
C VAL A 111 5.93 -21.14 16.55
N ILE A 112 6.25 -20.40 17.62
CA ILE A 112 7.62 -20.14 18.08
C ILE A 112 7.73 -20.69 19.50
N ALA A 113 8.67 -21.60 19.74
CA ALA A 113 9.05 -22.07 21.07
C ALA A 113 10.47 -21.56 21.39
N PHE A 114 10.66 -21.11 22.62
CA PHE A 114 11.92 -20.57 23.12
C PHE A 114 12.24 -21.15 24.49
N ASP A 115 13.45 -21.68 24.66
CA ASP A 115 13.96 -22.29 25.91
C ASP A 115 14.79 -21.34 26.78
N GLY A 116 14.96 -20.08 26.33
CA GLY A 116 15.84 -19.10 26.98
C GLY A 116 17.17 -18.92 26.27
N THR A 117 17.56 -19.84 25.38
CA THR A 117 18.82 -19.83 24.62
C THR A 117 18.56 -20.03 23.12
N ASN A 118 17.73 -21.00 22.76
CA ASN A 118 17.45 -21.41 21.39
C ASN A 118 15.99 -21.18 21.05
N GLU A 119 15.72 -20.97 19.76
CA GLU A 119 14.37 -20.76 19.23
C GLU A 119 14.09 -21.80 18.15
N GLN A 120 12.89 -22.39 18.18
CA GLN A 120 12.36 -23.26 17.13
C GLN A 120 11.10 -22.65 16.56
N ARG A 121 10.98 -22.69 15.23
CA ARG A 121 9.84 -22.21 14.47
C ARG A 121 9.20 -23.33 13.69
N GLU A 122 7.88 -23.41 13.76
CA GLU A 122 7.08 -24.36 13.00
C GLU A 122 5.96 -23.63 12.29
N PHE A 123 5.67 -24.02 11.05
CA PHE A 123 4.69 -23.37 10.18
C PHE A 123 3.60 -24.34 9.77
N ARG A 124 2.35 -23.88 9.79
CA ARG A 124 1.19 -24.60 9.29
C ARG A 124 0.45 -23.76 8.27
N LYS A 125 0.42 -24.23 7.03
CA LYS A 125 -0.32 -23.55 5.95
C LYS A 125 -1.82 -23.66 6.19
N ILE A 126 -2.52 -22.54 6.02
CA ILE A 126 -3.98 -22.43 6.00
C ILE A 126 -4.40 -21.55 4.83
N ARG A 127 -5.67 -21.60 4.46
CA ARG A 127 -6.26 -20.69 3.49
C ARG A 127 -7.26 -19.78 4.18
N ILE A 128 -7.12 -18.47 3.98
CA ILE A 128 -8.09 -17.49 4.47
C ILE A 128 -8.92 -16.99 3.30
N ILE A 129 -10.25 -16.97 3.49
CA ILE A 129 -11.21 -16.39 2.57
C ILE A 129 -11.50 -14.97 3.06
N GLY A 130 -11.01 -13.98 2.32
CA GLY A 130 -11.24 -12.56 2.59
C GLY A 130 -12.71 -12.19 2.36
N LEU A 131 -13.13 -11.08 2.96
CA LEU A 131 -14.45 -10.53 2.66
C LEU A 131 -14.50 -10.08 1.20
N PRO A 132 -15.66 -10.14 0.53
CA PRO A 132 -15.81 -9.56 -0.79
C PRO A 132 -15.57 -8.04 -0.74
N LYS A 133 -14.88 -7.53 -1.76
CA LYS A 133 -14.64 -6.10 -1.94
C LYS A 133 -15.73 -5.56 -2.85
N GLU A 134 -16.84 -5.08 -2.26
CA GLU A 134 -18.00 -4.58 -2.99
C GLU A 134 -17.99 -3.06 -3.12
N ARG A 135 -18.32 -2.52 -4.29
CA ARG A 135 -18.47 -1.10 -4.54
C ARG A 135 -19.66 -0.52 -3.78
N ARG A 136 -19.42 0.43 -2.88
CA ARG A 136 -20.47 1.18 -2.16
C ARG A 136 -20.86 2.46 -2.86
N ALA A 137 -19.87 3.19 -3.37
CA ALA A 137 -20.08 4.46 -4.05
C ALA A 137 -18.87 4.82 -4.91
N ILE A 138 -19.08 5.74 -5.84
CA ILE A 138 -18.03 6.40 -6.60
C ILE A 138 -18.02 7.86 -6.18
N TYR A 139 -16.84 8.39 -5.90
CA TYR A 139 -16.63 9.80 -5.64
C TYR A 139 -15.86 10.43 -6.79
N PHE A 140 -16.29 11.57 -7.25
CA PHE A 140 -15.56 12.33 -8.25
C PHE A 140 -15.62 13.83 -7.94
N SER A 141 -14.54 14.52 -8.27
CA SER A 141 -14.49 15.98 -8.23
C SER A 141 -14.72 16.56 -9.61
N SER A 142 -15.42 17.68 -9.66
CA SER A 142 -15.60 18.46 -10.89
C SER A 142 -15.26 19.90 -10.65
N SER A 143 -14.79 20.58 -11.71
CA SER A 143 -14.47 21.99 -11.67
C SER A 143 -15.21 22.73 -12.77
N THR A 144 -15.92 23.80 -12.39
CA THR A 144 -16.55 24.72 -13.32
C THR A 144 -15.50 25.59 -14.02
N GLU A 145 -15.86 26.24 -15.13
CA GLU A 145 -15.01 27.24 -15.80
C GLU A 145 -14.64 28.41 -14.87
N THR A 146 -15.46 28.69 -13.88
CA THR A 146 -15.20 29.74 -12.87
C THR A 146 -14.32 29.27 -11.70
N GLY A 147 -13.82 28.03 -11.74
CA GLY A 147 -12.94 27.47 -10.72
C GLY A 147 -13.66 26.98 -9.44
N MET A 148 -14.99 27.01 -9.40
CA MET A 148 -15.71 26.38 -8.29
C MET A 148 -15.66 24.86 -8.43
N VAL A 149 -15.34 24.20 -7.33
CA VAL A 149 -15.22 22.73 -7.29
C VAL A 149 -16.31 22.12 -6.43
N ALA A 150 -16.81 21.01 -6.91
CA ALA A 150 -17.77 20.18 -6.20
C ALA A 150 -17.28 18.73 -6.15
N ILE A 151 -17.55 18.06 -5.04
CA ILE A 151 -17.36 16.62 -4.90
C ILE A 151 -18.73 15.97 -4.95
N TRP A 152 -18.87 15.05 -5.88
CA TRP A 152 -20.10 14.32 -6.14
C TRP A 152 -19.96 12.87 -5.64
N LYS A 153 -21.05 12.36 -5.11
CA LYS A 153 -21.20 10.96 -4.78
C LYS A 153 -22.19 10.33 -5.74
N LEU A 154 -21.78 9.25 -6.38
CA LEU A 154 -22.61 8.41 -7.22
C LEU A 154 -22.82 7.08 -6.50
N ASP A 155 -24.02 6.56 -6.52
CA ASP A 155 -24.32 5.28 -5.88
C ASP A 155 -23.66 4.11 -6.62
N SER A 156 -23.64 2.95 -5.98
CA SER A 156 -22.99 1.74 -6.51
C SER A 156 -23.60 1.27 -7.84
N LEU A 157 -24.83 1.68 -8.17
CA LEU A 157 -25.55 1.25 -9.38
C LEU A 157 -25.51 2.28 -10.51
N PHE A 158 -24.82 3.40 -10.34
CA PHE A 158 -24.77 4.51 -11.32
C PHE A 158 -26.11 5.24 -11.53
N GLN A 159 -27.05 5.14 -10.58
CA GLN A 159 -28.41 5.65 -10.73
C GLN A 159 -28.62 7.00 -10.08
N SER A 160 -27.99 7.24 -8.94
CA SER A 160 -28.20 8.45 -8.15
C SER A 160 -26.92 9.22 -7.95
N LYS A 161 -26.87 10.44 -8.52
CA LYS A 161 -25.77 11.41 -8.33
C LYS A 161 -26.21 12.51 -7.38
N VAL A 162 -25.49 12.70 -6.30
CA VAL A 162 -25.74 13.76 -5.32
C VAL A 162 -24.51 14.61 -5.09
N LEU A 163 -24.69 15.90 -4.90
CA LEU A 163 -23.64 16.79 -4.41
C LEU A 163 -23.31 16.37 -2.97
N TRP A 164 -22.05 15.96 -2.75
CA TRP A 164 -21.66 15.47 -1.43
C TRP A 164 -21.00 16.57 -0.59
N VAL A 165 -20.01 17.27 -1.14
CA VAL A 165 -19.32 18.39 -0.46
C VAL A 165 -18.89 19.44 -1.49
N GLN A 166 -19.00 20.72 -1.08
CA GLN A 166 -18.34 21.83 -1.78
C GLN A 166 -17.19 22.34 -0.91
N PRO A 167 -15.94 22.01 -1.28
CA PRO A 167 -14.79 22.25 -0.42
C PRO A 167 -14.36 23.74 -0.33
N ASN A 168 -15.00 24.68 -1.02
CA ASN A 168 -14.58 26.08 -1.15
C ASN A 168 -13.11 26.24 -1.56
N GLN A 169 -12.66 25.38 -2.44
CA GLN A 169 -11.29 25.31 -2.93
C GLN A 169 -11.25 24.59 -4.26
N ASP A 170 -10.16 24.76 -4.99
CA ASP A 170 -9.84 23.90 -6.11
C ASP A 170 -9.49 22.48 -5.64
N VAL A 171 -9.71 21.48 -6.50
CA VAL A 171 -9.33 20.08 -6.23
C VAL A 171 -8.53 19.55 -7.41
N LYS A 172 -7.29 19.16 -7.15
CA LYS A 172 -6.43 18.49 -8.12
C LYS A 172 -6.67 16.99 -8.13
N LYS A 173 -6.69 16.38 -6.95
CA LYS A 173 -6.85 14.93 -6.79
C LYS A 173 -7.62 14.62 -5.52
N LEU A 174 -8.44 13.60 -5.59
CA LEU A 174 -9.07 12.97 -4.43
C LEU A 174 -8.63 11.50 -4.34
N CYS A 175 -8.64 10.97 -3.12
CA CYS A 175 -8.33 9.59 -2.85
C CYS A 175 -9.24 9.07 -1.74
N VAL A 176 -9.90 7.92 -1.97
CA VAL A 176 -10.79 7.27 -1.02
C VAL A 176 -10.04 6.18 -0.27
N ASN A 177 -10.01 6.28 1.05
CA ASN A 177 -9.56 5.20 1.91
C ASN A 177 -10.79 4.43 2.42
N SER A 178 -11.07 3.28 1.81
CA SER A 178 -12.21 2.43 2.17
C SER A 178 -12.06 1.77 3.53
N LEU A 179 -10.82 1.65 4.05
CA LEU A 179 -10.54 1.04 5.33
C LEU A 179 -11.15 1.78 6.51
N ASP A 180 -11.08 3.08 6.43
CA ASP A 180 -11.41 3.98 7.53
C ASP A 180 -12.57 4.90 7.18
N ASP A 181 -13.27 4.65 6.04
CA ASP A 181 -14.34 5.49 5.52
C ASP A 181 -13.90 6.96 5.40
N ARG A 182 -12.76 7.22 4.76
CA ARG A 182 -12.17 8.55 4.57
C ARG A 182 -12.03 8.93 3.11
N LEU A 183 -12.19 10.22 2.83
CA LEU A 183 -11.83 10.84 1.57
C LEU A 183 -10.82 11.95 1.83
N THR A 184 -9.67 11.85 1.20
CA THR A 184 -8.63 12.87 1.24
C THR A 184 -8.58 13.60 -0.09
N LEU A 185 -8.40 14.91 -0.07
CA LEU A 185 -8.25 15.71 -1.27
C LEU A 185 -7.10 16.71 -1.13
N ILE A 186 -6.51 17.02 -2.27
CA ILE A 186 -5.52 18.08 -2.45
C ILE A 186 -6.01 19.10 -3.48
N GLY A 187 -5.67 20.34 -3.26
CA GLY A 187 -5.92 21.43 -4.21
C GLY A 187 -4.68 21.83 -5.02
N ASN A 188 -4.89 22.60 -6.09
CA ASN A 188 -3.79 23.11 -6.90
C ASN A 188 -3.08 24.32 -6.26
N TYR A 189 -3.83 25.32 -5.76
CA TYR A 189 -3.24 26.62 -5.47
C TYR A 189 -3.31 27.05 -4.00
N ALA A 190 -4.49 27.21 -3.45
CA ALA A 190 -4.64 27.99 -2.21
C ALA A 190 -5.01 27.15 -0.99
N THR A 191 -5.20 25.88 -1.16
CA THR A 191 -5.91 25.08 -0.17
C THR A 191 -5.17 23.81 0.12
N GLY A 192 -5.03 23.63 1.38
CA GLY A 192 -4.30 22.50 1.90
C GLY A 192 -4.90 21.16 1.54
N LEU A 193 -4.30 20.18 2.10
CA LEU A 193 -4.77 18.81 2.20
C LEU A 193 -5.95 18.78 3.18
N LYS A 194 -7.10 18.21 2.79
CA LYS A 194 -8.25 17.98 3.66
C LYS A 194 -8.67 16.53 3.65
N ASN A 195 -9.00 16.03 4.82
CA ASN A 195 -9.51 14.69 5.02
C ASN A 195 -10.94 14.76 5.57
N TYR A 196 -11.85 14.03 4.96
CA TYR A 196 -13.26 14.00 5.26
C TYR A 196 -13.70 12.63 5.73
N ASP A 197 -14.67 12.60 6.62
CA ASP A 197 -15.42 11.40 6.96
C ASP A 197 -16.47 11.12 5.88
N LEU A 198 -16.48 9.94 5.29
CA LEU A 198 -17.37 9.59 4.17
C LEU A 198 -18.85 9.48 4.58
N LYS A 199 -19.15 9.27 5.85
CA LYS A 199 -20.53 9.15 6.34
C LYS A 199 -21.15 10.52 6.59
N SER A 200 -20.43 11.41 7.27
CA SER A 200 -20.92 12.72 7.67
C SER A 200 -20.61 13.84 6.68
N GLY A 201 -19.60 13.67 5.81
CA GLY A 201 -19.07 14.74 4.97
C GLY A 201 -18.31 15.82 5.74
N SER A 202 -18.05 15.61 7.03
CA SER A 202 -17.33 16.58 7.85
C SER A 202 -15.83 16.46 7.69
N VAL A 203 -15.12 17.58 7.82
CA VAL A 203 -13.66 17.60 7.85
C VAL A 203 -13.19 16.97 9.15
N VAL A 204 -12.34 15.95 9.04
CA VAL A 204 -11.73 15.27 10.19
C VAL A 204 -10.43 15.96 10.58
N TRP A 205 -9.60 16.25 9.61
CA TRP A 205 -8.37 17.03 9.78
C TRP A 205 -7.99 17.72 8.48
N PHE A 206 -7.11 18.68 8.57
CA PHE A 206 -6.58 19.42 7.43
C PHE A 206 -5.15 19.87 7.70
N ASP A 207 -4.38 20.03 6.63
CA ASP A 207 -3.09 20.71 6.68
C ASP A 207 -3.19 22.01 5.88
N ASN A 208 -3.28 23.11 6.61
CA ASN A 208 -3.21 24.44 6.03
C ASN A 208 -1.76 24.93 6.05
N VAL A 209 -1.07 24.72 4.96
CA VAL A 209 0.20 25.40 4.81
C VAL A 209 -0.04 26.73 4.10
N PHE A 210 0.14 27.79 4.82
CA PHE A 210 0.08 29.15 4.26
C PHE A 210 1.23 29.32 3.29
N THR A 211 0.92 29.43 2.00
CA THR A 211 1.88 29.91 1.00
C THR A 211 1.45 31.26 0.48
N VAL A 212 2.42 32.12 0.26
CA VAL A 212 2.19 33.38 -0.41
C VAL A 212 1.77 33.11 -1.86
N ALA A 213 0.51 33.41 -2.15
CA ALA A 213 -0.11 33.60 -3.47
C ALA A 213 0.31 32.69 -4.64
N GLN A 214 -0.68 31.94 -5.16
CA GLN A 214 -0.79 31.48 -6.57
C GLN A 214 0.22 30.43 -7.08
N THR A 215 1.02 29.77 -6.26
CA THR A 215 1.83 28.65 -6.70
C THR A 215 1.09 27.34 -6.47
N GLN A 216 1.17 26.46 -7.44
CA GLN A 216 0.74 25.06 -7.30
C GLN A 216 1.43 24.46 -6.07
N ARG A 217 0.66 23.81 -5.18
CA ARG A 217 1.21 23.34 -3.93
C ARG A 217 1.38 21.84 -3.86
N TYR A 218 0.32 21.12 -4.16
CA TYR A 218 0.34 19.67 -4.14
C TYR A 218 0.42 19.12 -5.55
N MET A 219 1.32 18.15 -5.73
CA MET A 219 1.55 17.51 -7.02
C MET A 219 0.80 16.19 -7.11
N ASP A 220 0.88 15.37 -6.09
CA ASP A 220 0.19 14.08 -6.05
C ASP A 220 -0.27 13.69 -4.65
N LEU A 221 -1.18 12.71 -4.60
CA LEU A 221 -1.83 12.19 -3.42
C LEU A 221 -2.06 10.68 -3.58
N VAL A 222 -1.60 9.90 -2.62
CA VAL A 222 -1.84 8.45 -2.56
C VAL A 222 -2.23 8.07 -1.14
N SER A 223 -3.29 7.27 -0.99
CA SER A 223 -3.63 6.60 0.26
C SER A 223 -3.18 5.16 0.19
N TYR A 224 -2.38 4.74 1.17
CA TYR A 224 -1.92 3.36 1.26
C TYR A 224 -2.08 2.86 2.70
N LYS A 225 -2.85 1.78 2.88
CA LYS A 225 -3.28 1.31 4.21
C LYS A 225 -3.95 2.46 4.98
N ARG A 226 -3.35 2.87 6.10
CA ARG A 226 -3.85 3.95 6.97
C ARG A 226 -3.05 5.23 6.88
N ASP A 227 -2.19 5.33 5.90
CA ASP A 227 -1.33 6.49 5.67
C ASP A 227 -1.74 7.25 4.40
N VAL A 228 -1.48 8.54 4.42
CA VAL A 228 -1.68 9.44 3.27
C VAL A 228 -0.33 10.03 2.90
N PHE A 229 0.09 9.81 1.66
CA PHE A 229 1.33 10.35 1.10
C PHE A 229 1.03 11.48 0.14
N THR A 230 1.82 12.54 0.18
CA THR A 230 1.68 13.71 -0.70
C THR A 230 3.01 14.16 -1.25
N ALA A 231 3.02 14.46 -2.54
CA ALA A 231 4.06 15.22 -3.22
C ALA A 231 3.73 16.71 -3.13
N ILE A 232 4.70 17.53 -2.75
CA ILE A 232 4.52 18.97 -2.56
C ILE A 232 5.47 19.75 -3.48
N TYR A 233 4.93 20.72 -4.20
CA TYR A 233 5.67 21.57 -5.16
C TYR A 233 6.92 22.22 -4.54
N ASP A 234 6.83 22.63 -3.27
CA ASP A 234 7.93 23.23 -2.50
C ASP A 234 9.07 22.25 -2.16
N ARG A 235 9.15 21.14 -2.90
CA ARG A 235 10.23 20.12 -2.81
C ARG A 235 10.19 19.35 -1.51
N GLU A 236 9.00 18.87 -1.17
CA GLU A 236 8.81 18.01 0.00
C GLU A 236 7.93 16.82 -0.34
N ILE A 237 8.20 15.72 0.32
CA ILE A 237 7.33 14.57 0.39
C ILE A 237 6.85 14.44 1.83
N ARG A 238 5.55 14.30 2.03
CA ARG A 238 4.98 14.13 3.37
C ARG A 238 4.13 12.89 3.49
N LYS A 239 4.13 12.33 4.70
CA LYS A 239 3.29 11.21 5.09
C LYS A 239 2.52 11.57 6.35
N TYR A 240 1.22 11.42 6.30
CA TYR A 240 0.30 11.66 7.41
C TYR A 240 -0.35 10.35 7.83
N ASN A 241 -0.62 10.21 9.12
CA ASN A 241 -1.46 9.13 9.64
C ASN A 241 -2.95 9.49 9.54
N LEU A 242 -3.82 8.58 9.98
CA LEU A 242 -5.29 8.76 9.96
C LEU A 242 -5.79 10.00 10.70
N SER A 243 -5.13 10.42 11.76
CA SER A 243 -5.51 11.59 12.56
C SER A 243 -4.90 12.91 12.04
N GLY A 244 -4.19 12.88 10.93
CA GLY A 244 -3.51 14.03 10.34
C GLY A 244 -2.15 14.35 10.97
N GLY A 245 -1.64 13.47 11.84
CA GLY A 245 -0.29 13.61 12.39
C GLY A 245 0.76 13.39 11.30
N LEU A 246 1.69 14.34 11.15
CA LEU A 246 2.82 14.24 10.22
C LEU A 246 3.83 13.23 10.74
N ASN A 247 3.94 12.06 10.07
CA ASN A 247 4.85 10.99 10.47
C ASN A 247 6.18 10.99 9.71
N PHE A 248 6.20 11.64 8.54
CA PHE A 248 7.39 11.74 7.71
C PHE A 248 7.36 13.03 6.91
N ASN A 249 8.50 13.69 6.83
CA ASN A 249 8.74 14.86 5.99
C ASN A 249 10.14 14.77 5.41
N GLN A 250 10.24 14.65 4.09
CA GLN A 250 11.50 14.56 3.36
C GLN A 250 11.64 15.73 2.40
N PRO A 251 12.54 16.68 2.71
CA PRO A 251 12.97 17.66 1.72
C PRO A 251 13.69 16.98 0.55
N THR A 252 13.37 17.37 -0.68
CA THR A 252 13.92 16.78 -1.90
C THR A 252 15.02 17.63 -2.56
N GLY A 253 15.40 18.73 -1.92
CA GLY A 253 16.51 19.60 -2.37
C GLY A 253 16.19 20.36 -3.64
N ILE A 254 16.83 20.02 -4.74
CA ILE A 254 16.64 20.65 -6.05
C ILE A 254 15.56 19.97 -6.90
N TYR A 255 15.00 18.85 -6.42
CA TYR A 255 14.01 18.07 -7.15
C TYR A 255 12.58 18.39 -6.69
N ARG A 256 11.65 18.47 -7.63
CA ARG A 256 10.22 18.65 -7.40
C ARG A 256 9.52 17.29 -7.52
N PRO A 257 8.91 16.75 -6.47
CA PRO A 257 8.19 15.50 -6.55
C PRO A 257 6.87 15.68 -7.32
N GLU A 258 6.56 14.78 -8.27
CA GLU A 258 5.41 14.86 -9.17
C GLU A 258 4.42 13.71 -8.97
N THR A 259 4.87 12.47 -9.06
CA THR A 259 4.03 11.27 -9.03
C THR A 259 4.51 10.30 -7.97
N ILE A 260 3.57 9.74 -7.21
CA ILE A 260 3.84 8.84 -6.08
C ILE A 260 3.25 7.45 -6.34
N TYR A 261 4.01 6.42 -5.98
CA TYR A 261 3.57 5.04 -5.85
C TYR A 261 4.01 4.46 -4.50
N VAL A 262 3.16 3.68 -3.85
CA VAL A 262 3.47 3.04 -2.58
C VAL A 262 2.94 1.61 -2.57
N ASP A 263 3.78 0.68 -2.12
CA ASP A 263 3.39 -0.70 -1.82
C ASP A 263 3.91 -1.16 -0.44
N ASN A 264 3.94 -2.47 -0.20
CA ASN A 264 4.41 -3.05 1.07
C ASN A 264 5.93 -2.86 1.31
N LYS A 265 6.71 -2.74 0.24
CA LYS A 265 8.17 -2.80 0.27
C LYS A 265 8.79 -1.48 -0.15
N TYR A 266 8.20 -0.82 -1.15
CA TYR A 266 8.74 0.38 -1.77
C TYR A 266 7.78 1.57 -1.71
N PHE A 267 8.40 2.71 -1.61
CA PHE A 267 7.79 4.01 -1.82
C PHE A 267 8.57 4.71 -2.93
N VAL A 268 7.95 4.87 -4.09
CA VAL A 268 8.58 5.41 -5.31
C VAL A 268 8.01 6.79 -5.59
N VAL A 269 8.88 7.73 -5.87
CA VAL A 269 8.50 9.10 -6.24
C VAL A 269 9.22 9.48 -7.51
N GLU A 270 8.46 9.85 -8.50
CA GLU A 270 9.01 10.53 -9.66
C GLU A 270 9.24 11.99 -9.31
N MET A 271 10.38 12.53 -9.72
CA MET A 271 10.84 13.88 -9.41
C MET A 271 11.42 14.58 -10.64
N GLU A 272 11.04 15.83 -10.85
CA GLU A 272 11.61 16.69 -11.87
C GLU A 272 12.76 17.52 -11.29
N LEU A 273 13.88 17.60 -12.00
CA LEU A 273 14.97 18.52 -11.67
C LEU A 273 14.56 19.95 -12.04
N VAL A 274 14.44 20.81 -11.03
CA VAL A 274 13.97 22.18 -11.23
C VAL A 274 14.95 22.98 -12.09
N GLY A 275 14.51 23.35 -13.28
CA GLY A 275 15.26 24.18 -14.24
C GLY A 275 15.73 23.45 -15.50
N ASP A 276 15.79 22.11 -15.48
CA ASP A 276 16.28 21.32 -16.61
C ASP A 276 15.22 20.42 -17.24
N ASN A 277 14.10 20.17 -16.56
CA ASN A 277 13.03 19.21 -16.93
C ASN A 277 13.53 17.75 -17.09
N ASP A 278 14.61 17.42 -16.44
CA ASP A 278 15.06 16.03 -16.32
C ASP A 278 14.27 15.32 -15.23
N HIS A 279 13.90 14.06 -15.47
CA HIS A 279 13.05 13.27 -14.61
C HIS A 279 13.82 12.13 -13.94
N PHE A 280 13.54 11.89 -12.68
CA PHE A 280 14.20 10.88 -11.87
C PHE A 280 13.21 10.06 -11.07
N LEU A 281 13.48 8.78 -10.87
CA LEU A 281 12.81 7.96 -9.87
C LEU A 281 13.65 7.94 -8.59
N PHE A 282 13.02 8.21 -7.47
CA PHE A 282 13.58 8.04 -6.14
C PHE A 282 12.84 6.90 -5.45
N VAL A 283 13.57 5.86 -5.07
CA VAL A 283 13.01 4.66 -4.46
C VAL A 283 13.42 4.60 -3.00
N TYR A 284 12.43 4.60 -2.13
CA TYR A 284 12.58 4.51 -0.70
C TYR A 284 12.07 3.16 -0.20
N ASN A 285 12.62 2.69 0.90
CA ASN A 285 12.00 1.60 1.66
C ASN A 285 10.70 2.10 2.31
N ALA A 286 9.57 1.42 2.06
CA ALA A 286 8.26 1.88 2.54
C ALA A 286 8.14 1.90 4.07
N SER A 287 8.84 1.01 4.78
CA SER A 287 8.78 0.90 6.24
C SER A 287 9.73 1.85 6.95
N THR A 288 10.98 1.94 6.51
CA THR A 288 12.02 2.77 7.13
C THR A 288 12.12 4.16 6.52
N GLN A 289 11.55 4.35 5.32
CA GLN A 289 11.57 5.61 4.55
C GLN A 289 13.00 6.08 4.18
N VAL A 290 13.96 5.17 4.24
CA VAL A 290 15.32 5.42 3.81
C VAL A 290 15.39 5.34 2.29
N LEU A 291 16.04 6.32 1.65
CA LEU A 291 16.34 6.29 0.23
C LEU A 291 17.25 5.10 -0.08
N LEU A 292 16.83 4.23 -0.99
CA LEU A 292 17.59 3.08 -1.44
C LEU A 292 18.45 3.46 -2.65
N TRP A 293 17.81 4.03 -3.67
CA TRP A 293 18.48 4.48 -4.91
C TRP A 293 17.65 5.51 -5.66
N ASN A 294 18.27 6.10 -6.67
CA ASN A 294 17.61 6.94 -7.67
C ASN A 294 18.08 6.55 -9.08
N LEU A 295 17.28 6.89 -10.07
CA LEU A 295 17.53 6.57 -11.47
C LEU A 295 16.95 7.67 -12.36
N ASP A 296 17.74 8.12 -13.34
CA ASP A 296 17.28 9.01 -14.40
C ASP A 296 16.29 8.29 -15.33
N VAL A 297 15.17 8.92 -15.68
CA VAL A 297 14.18 8.37 -16.59
C VAL A 297 13.85 9.38 -17.71
N PRO A 298 13.74 8.93 -18.98
CA PRO A 298 13.66 9.81 -20.13
C PRO A 298 12.22 10.34 -20.38
N MET A 299 11.38 10.44 -19.38
CA MET A 299 9.98 10.85 -19.56
C MET A 299 9.38 11.46 -18.29
N ASP A 300 8.40 12.34 -18.49
CA ASP A 300 7.45 12.80 -17.47
C ASP A 300 6.49 11.65 -17.13
N VAL A 301 6.57 11.12 -15.90
CA VAL A 301 5.79 9.95 -15.45
C VAL A 301 4.44 10.40 -14.89
N ILE A 302 3.36 10.03 -15.54
CA ILE A 302 1.99 10.38 -15.14
C ILE A 302 1.39 9.34 -14.19
N SER A 303 1.74 8.06 -14.39
CA SER A 303 1.19 6.95 -13.59
C SER A 303 2.23 5.87 -13.36
N ILE A 304 2.32 5.38 -12.13
CA ILE A 304 3.15 4.24 -11.75
C ILE A 304 2.20 3.12 -11.33
N CYS A 305 2.25 1.99 -12.03
CA CYS A 305 1.36 0.86 -11.81
C CYS A 305 2.13 -0.40 -11.43
N ALA A 306 1.75 -1.06 -10.33
CA ALA A 306 2.33 -2.35 -9.95
C ALA A 306 2.19 -3.37 -11.08
N LEU A 307 3.27 -4.05 -11.45
CA LEU A 307 3.25 -5.15 -12.40
C LEU A 307 3.20 -6.49 -11.64
N GLN A 308 4.26 -6.80 -10.96
CA GLN A 308 4.39 -7.94 -10.04
C GLN A 308 5.34 -7.57 -8.90
N ASP A 309 5.81 -8.53 -8.10
CA ASP A 309 6.75 -8.27 -7.00
C ASP A 309 7.97 -7.48 -7.51
N ASP A 310 8.34 -6.41 -6.82
CA ASP A 310 9.49 -5.55 -7.12
C ASP A 310 9.49 -4.88 -8.53
N GLU A 311 8.43 -5.03 -9.32
CA GLU A 311 8.33 -4.51 -10.68
C GLU A 311 7.12 -3.59 -10.86
N VAL A 312 7.31 -2.49 -11.58
CA VAL A 312 6.25 -1.54 -11.93
C VAL A 312 6.32 -1.18 -13.41
N LEU A 313 5.19 -0.77 -13.97
CA LEU A 313 5.16 -0.06 -15.24
C LEU A 313 5.02 1.45 -14.97
N LEU A 314 5.89 2.21 -15.59
CA LEU A 314 5.85 3.66 -15.64
C LEU A 314 5.17 4.06 -16.94
N PHE A 315 4.11 4.83 -16.83
CA PHE A 315 3.37 5.37 -17.96
C PHE A 315 3.52 6.88 -17.97
N GLY A 316 3.88 7.47 -19.10
CA GLY A 316 4.15 8.89 -19.16
C GLY A 316 4.32 9.41 -20.58
N ASN A 317 4.95 10.58 -20.73
CA ASN A 317 5.20 11.22 -22.00
C ASN A 317 6.67 11.60 -22.16
N GLU A 318 7.23 11.32 -23.33
CA GLU A 318 8.54 11.80 -23.78
C GLU A 318 8.36 12.67 -25.02
N GLY A 319 8.76 13.94 -24.97
CA GLY A 319 8.60 14.86 -26.09
C GLY A 319 7.16 15.00 -26.59
N GLY A 320 6.17 14.84 -25.70
CA GLY A 320 4.74 14.90 -26.00
C GLY A 320 4.13 13.61 -26.53
N ASN A 321 4.88 12.52 -26.65
CA ASN A 321 4.37 11.21 -27.06
C ASN A 321 4.29 10.24 -25.88
N ALA A 322 3.25 9.44 -25.90
CA ALA A 322 3.04 8.39 -24.89
C ALA A 322 4.18 7.39 -24.88
N LYS A 323 4.63 7.03 -23.69
CA LYS A 323 5.68 6.03 -23.46
C LYS A 323 5.35 5.12 -22.29
N VAL A 324 5.80 3.88 -22.35
CA VAL A 324 5.75 2.93 -21.24
C VAL A 324 7.16 2.39 -20.99
N LEU A 325 7.57 2.39 -19.73
CA LEU A 325 8.80 1.73 -19.29
C LEU A 325 8.46 0.66 -18.25
N HIS A 326 9.12 -0.46 -18.33
CA HIS A 326 9.16 -1.44 -17.26
C HIS A 326 10.34 -1.06 -16.34
N TYR A 327 10.10 -0.94 -15.07
CA TYR A 327 11.10 -0.66 -14.07
C TYR A 327 11.15 -1.76 -13.02
N ASP A 328 12.33 -2.38 -12.90
CA ASP A 328 12.66 -3.34 -11.86
C ASP A 328 13.28 -2.57 -10.68
N MET A 329 12.54 -2.52 -9.57
CA MET A 329 12.98 -1.83 -8.35
C MET A 329 14.06 -2.60 -7.60
N GLY A 330 14.19 -3.92 -7.82
CA GLY A 330 15.24 -4.73 -7.21
C GLY A 330 16.62 -4.48 -7.83
N ASP A 331 16.66 -4.42 -9.16
CA ASP A 331 17.89 -4.23 -9.93
C ASP A 331 18.18 -2.75 -10.26
N ASN A 332 17.25 -1.85 -9.94
CA ASN A 332 17.31 -0.42 -10.28
C ASN A 332 17.57 -0.18 -11.77
N ALA A 333 16.79 -0.84 -12.61
CA ALA A 333 16.92 -0.80 -14.06
C ALA A 333 15.59 -0.70 -14.76
N TYR A 334 15.56 -0.07 -15.93
CA TYR A 334 14.36 -0.02 -16.75
C TYR A 334 14.66 -0.38 -18.21
N TRP A 335 13.60 -0.77 -18.93
CA TRP A 335 13.58 -0.95 -20.38
C TRP A 335 12.21 -0.59 -20.95
N GLU A 336 12.15 -0.35 -22.25
CA GLU A 336 10.91 -0.08 -22.97
C GLU A 336 10.35 -1.40 -23.51
N PRO A 337 9.25 -1.94 -22.93
CA PRO A 337 8.67 -3.20 -23.39
C PRO A 337 7.94 -3.05 -24.72
N ARG A 338 7.45 -1.85 -25.05
CA ARG A 338 6.67 -1.57 -26.25
C ARG A 338 6.64 -0.08 -26.58
N GLN A 339 6.70 0.24 -27.86
CA GLN A 339 6.35 1.57 -28.37
C GLN A 339 4.82 1.75 -28.38
N LEU A 340 4.35 2.85 -27.82
CA LEU A 340 2.96 3.25 -27.84
C LEU A 340 2.66 4.09 -29.09
N PRO A 341 1.38 4.25 -29.50
CA PRO A 341 0.98 5.16 -30.56
C PRO A 341 1.47 6.60 -30.29
N THR A 342 1.73 7.33 -31.36
CA THR A 342 2.02 8.78 -31.26
C THR A 342 0.84 9.54 -30.69
N GLY A 343 1.11 10.57 -29.89
CA GLY A 343 0.14 11.37 -29.17
C GLY A 343 0.32 11.25 -27.66
N ARG A 344 -0.33 12.13 -26.94
CA ARG A 344 -0.17 12.29 -25.49
C ARG A 344 -0.99 11.27 -24.68
N MET A 345 -0.40 10.78 -23.62
CA MET A 345 -1.10 10.04 -22.58
C MET A 345 -1.57 10.99 -21.46
N PHE A 346 -2.76 10.71 -20.91
CA PHE A 346 -3.36 11.48 -19.81
C PHE A 346 -3.41 10.69 -18.49
N GLY A 347 -3.32 9.36 -18.54
CA GLY A 347 -3.30 8.51 -17.36
C GLY A 347 -3.31 7.03 -17.71
N ALA A 348 -2.92 6.23 -16.73
CA ALA A 348 -3.00 4.77 -16.80
C ALA A 348 -3.47 4.20 -15.47
N VAL A 349 -4.18 3.08 -15.52
CA VAL A 349 -4.63 2.35 -14.33
C VAL A 349 -4.45 0.85 -14.54
N LYS A 350 -3.97 0.16 -13.50
CA LYS A 350 -3.92 -1.30 -13.48
C LYS A 350 -5.35 -1.85 -13.41
N MET A 351 -5.65 -2.81 -14.26
CA MET A 351 -6.90 -3.57 -14.27
C MET A 351 -6.72 -4.87 -13.46
N ASP A 352 -6.71 -6.00 -14.14
CA ASP A 352 -6.55 -7.32 -13.54
C ASP A 352 -5.31 -8.02 -14.10
N GLY A 353 -4.61 -8.76 -13.25
CA GLY A 353 -3.38 -9.47 -13.63
C GLY A 353 -2.33 -8.52 -14.21
N LEU A 354 -1.98 -8.71 -15.49
CA LEU A 354 -0.98 -7.95 -16.24
C LEU A 354 -1.60 -6.98 -17.26
N MET A 355 -2.86 -6.57 -17.03
CA MET A 355 -3.63 -5.70 -17.94
C MET A 355 -3.78 -4.30 -17.36
N PHE A 356 -3.70 -3.29 -18.23
CA PHE A 356 -3.76 -1.86 -17.90
C PHE A 356 -4.70 -1.15 -18.86
N ALA A 357 -5.44 -0.15 -18.37
CA ALA A 357 -6.18 0.79 -19.22
C ALA A 357 -5.37 2.08 -19.35
N LEU A 358 -5.29 2.62 -20.57
CA LEU A 358 -4.50 3.79 -20.92
C LEU A 358 -5.40 4.86 -21.54
N ALA A 359 -5.50 6.02 -20.92
CA ALA A 359 -6.13 7.21 -21.49
C ALA A 359 -5.14 7.93 -22.40
N HIS A 360 -5.44 7.96 -23.69
CA HIS A 360 -4.55 8.51 -24.72
C HIS A 360 -5.31 9.52 -25.59
N GLU A 361 -4.60 10.39 -26.26
CA GLU A 361 -5.17 11.40 -27.16
C GLU A 361 -6.08 10.82 -28.25
N ASN A 362 -5.75 9.62 -28.74
CA ASN A 362 -6.52 8.93 -29.76
C ASN A 362 -7.71 8.10 -29.20
N GLY A 363 -7.81 7.97 -27.87
CA GLY A 363 -8.87 7.20 -27.21
C GLY A 363 -8.38 6.36 -26.04
N LEU A 364 -9.17 5.37 -25.66
CA LEU A 364 -8.88 4.44 -24.57
C LEU A 364 -8.30 3.14 -25.13
N TYR A 365 -7.15 2.76 -24.60
CA TYR A 365 -6.49 1.50 -24.94
C TYR A 365 -6.49 0.56 -23.75
N THR A 366 -6.42 -0.74 -24.03
CA THR A 366 -5.95 -1.74 -23.07
C THR A 366 -4.58 -2.22 -23.49
N TYR A 367 -3.69 -2.31 -22.52
CA TYR A 367 -2.34 -2.85 -22.67
C TYR A 367 -2.19 -4.08 -21.79
N THR A 368 -1.85 -5.21 -22.39
CA THR A 368 -1.51 -6.46 -21.69
C THR A 368 -0.01 -6.66 -21.77
N TYR A 369 0.68 -6.64 -20.63
CA TYR A 369 2.14 -6.73 -20.58
C TYR A 369 2.67 -8.05 -21.16
N SER A 370 2.06 -9.16 -20.79
CA SER A 370 2.34 -10.47 -21.40
C SER A 370 1.03 -11.05 -21.96
N PRO A 371 0.92 -11.27 -23.27
CA PRO A 371 1.92 -11.39 -24.34
C PRO A 371 2.31 -10.07 -25.04
N ASN A 372 2.33 -8.94 -24.39
CA ASN A 372 2.70 -7.62 -24.93
C ASN A 372 1.75 -7.13 -26.05
N TYR A 373 0.47 -7.04 -25.71
CA TYR A 373 -0.59 -6.68 -26.65
C TYR A 373 -1.24 -5.34 -26.28
N LEU A 374 -1.40 -4.47 -27.29
CA LEU A 374 -2.08 -3.18 -27.15
C LEU A 374 -3.30 -3.16 -28.06
N ASN A 375 -4.46 -2.78 -27.52
CA ASN A 375 -5.72 -2.74 -28.24
C ASN A 375 -6.45 -1.41 -27.99
N LEU A 376 -6.85 -0.71 -29.06
CA LEU A 376 -7.76 0.43 -28.97
C LEU A 376 -9.17 -0.10 -28.73
N ILE A 377 -9.69 0.11 -27.51
CA ILE A 377 -11.03 -0.37 -27.13
C ILE A 377 -12.12 0.70 -27.35
N ARG A 378 -11.73 1.99 -27.41
CA ARG A 378 -12.65 3.09 -27.68
C ARG A 378 -11.93 4.27 -28.33
N GLY A 379 -12.12 4.49 -29.63
CA GLY A 379 -11.46 5.55 -30.38
C GLY A 379 -12.27 6.84 -30.45
N GLY A 380 -11.58 7.98 -30.68
CA GLY A 380 -12.18 9.29 -30.94
C GLY A 380 -12.77 10.00 -29.72
N ILE A 381 -12.56 9.48 -28.51
CA ILE A 381 -12.95 10.11 -27.25
C ILE A 381 -11.72 10.26 -26.39
N VAL A 382 -11.45 11.49 -25.93
CA VAL A 382 -10.34 11.76 -25.02
C VAL A 382 -10.82 11.64 -23.58
N TYR A 383 -10.24 10.69 -22.86
CA TYR A 383 -10.45 10.50 -21.43
C TYR A 383 -9.31 11.18 -20.66
N GLN A 384 -9.65 11.89 -19.59
CA GLN A 384 -8.68 12.63 -18.78
C GLN A 384 -8.32 11.92 -17.48
N ASN A 385 -9.25 11.15 -16.93
CA ASN A 385 -9.06 10.41 -15.69
C ASN A 385 -9.61 9.01 -15.81
N LEU A 386 -8.91 8.06 -15.22
CA LEU A 386 -9.29 6.65 -15.17
C LEU A 386 -9.26 6.14 -13.73
N CYS A 387 -10.21 5.24 -13.42
CA CYS A 387 -10.18 4.42 -12.24
C CYS A 387 -10.68 3.02 -12.59
N PHE A 388 -10.10 1.96 -12.03
CA PHE A 388 -10.55 0.60 -12.27
C PHE A 388 -11.37 0.09 -11.09
N ASP A 389 -12.56 -0.38 -11.35
CA ASP A 389 -13.43 -1.01 -10.37
C ASP A 389 -13.13 -2.51 -10.29
N VAL A 390 -12.42 -2.89 -9.22
CA VAL A 390 -12.02 -4.29 -9.00
C VAL A 390 -13.19 -5.21 -8.64
N ASP A 391 -14.31 -4.67 -8.11
CA ASP A 391 -15.52 -5.43 -7.79
C ASP A 391 -16.26 -5.86 -9.07
N ARG A 392 -16.37 -4.94 -10.01
CA ARG A 392 -17.15 -5.16 -11.25
C ARG A 392 -16.30 -5.52 -12.47
N GLY A 393 -14.99 -5.37 -12.35
CA GLY A 393 -14.08 -5.56 -13.49
C GLY A 393 -14.30 -4.50 -14.59
N THR A 394 -14.68 -3.26 -14.22
CA THR A 394 -15.02 -2.19 -15.16
C THR A 394 -14.06 -1.00 -15.05
N ILE A 395 -13.97 -0.22 -16.12
CA ILE A 395 -13.17 1.01 -16.18
C ILE A 395 -14.12 2.20 -15.99
N LEU A 396 -13.88 3.01 -14.98
CA LEU A 396 -14.47 4.34 -14.84
C LEU A 396 -13.59 5.32 -15.60
N ALA A 397 -14.15 6.01 -16.57
CA ALA A 397 -13.42 6.90 -17.44
C ALA A 397 -14.14 8.25 -17.56
N ALA A 398 -13.43 9.35 -17.26
CA ALA A 398 -13.97 10.70 -17.33
C ALA A 398 -13.58 11.41 -18.62
N THR A 399 -14.57 12.04 -19.23
CA THR A 399 -14.40 13.02 -20.30
C THR A 399 -14.67 14.43 -19.78
N VAL A 400 -14.60 15.44 -20.63
CA VAL A 400 -14.98 16.83 -20.29
C VAL A 400 -16.46 16.95 -19.90
N GLY A 401 -17.32 16.04 -20.32
CA GLY A 401 -18.78 16.19 -20.14
C GLY A 401 -19.47 14.97 -19.54
N SER A 402 -18.74 13.93 -19.14
CA SER A 402 -19.36 12.70 -18.62
C SER A 402 -18.40 11.84 -17.80
N LEU A 403 -18.99 11.03 -16.93
CA LEU A 403 -18.36 9.86 -16.33
C LEU A 403 -18.97 8.62 -16.96
N GLU A 404 -18.17 7.79 -17.58
CA GLU A 404 -18.57 6.55 -18.22
C GLU A 404 -18.07 5.33 -17.43
N GLU A 405 -18.92 4.31 -17.32
CA GLU A 405 -18.52 2.98 -16.86
C GLU A 405 -18.42 2.07 -18.10
N LEU A 406 -17.24 1.55 -18.34
CA LEU A 406 -16.92 0.76 -19.52
C LEU A 406 -16.51 -0.65 -19.11
N GLY A 407 -16.98 -1.63 -19.88
CA GLY A 407 -16.44 -2.99 -19.76
C GLY A 407 -15.01 -3.09 -20.27
N PRO A 408 -14.29 -4.19 -19.97
CA PRO A 408 -12.87 -4.35 -20.34
C PRO A 408 -12.59 -4.27 -21.84
N SER A 409 -13.60 -4.53 -22.69
CA SER A 409 -13.54 -4.42 -24.16
C SER A 409 -14.00 -3.05 -24.68
N GLY A 410 -14.25 -2.07 -23.82
CA GLY A 410 -14.65 -0.72 -24.16
C GLY A 410 -16.16 -0.55 -24.41
N GLN A 411 -17.02 -1.58 -24.15
CA GLN A 411 -18.46 -1.40 -24.24
C GLN A 411 -18.95 -0.43 -23.15
N LEU A 412 -19.77 0.53 -23.53
CA LEU A 412 -20.42 1.45 -22.59
C LEU A 412 -21.51 0.69 -21.81
N LEU A 413 -21.37 0.66 -20.48
CA LEU A 413 -22.34 0.04 -19.57
C LEU A 413 -23.27 1.08 -18.96
N ASN A 414 -22.66 2.16 -18.43
CA ASN A 414 -23.37 3.26 -17.80
C ASN A 414 -22.71 4.59 -18.16
N THR A 415 -23.50 5.68 -18.10
CA THR A 415 -22.99 7.04 -18.24
C THR A 415 -23.74 8.00 -17.35
N VAL A 416 -23.00 8.94 -16.75
CA VAL A 416 -23.55 10.07 -16.03
C VAL A 416 -23.08 11.34 -16.73
N VAL A 417 -24.02 12.08 -17.31
CA VAL A 417 -23.71 13.39 -17.88
C VAL A 417 -23.43 14.39 -16.77
N HIS A 418 -22.40 15.18 -16.96
CA HIS A 418 -21.97 16.20 -16.02
C HIS A 418 -21.49 17.44 -16.79
N SER A 419 -21.98 18.64 -16.44
CA SER A 419 -21.69 19.87 -17.17
C SER A 419 -20.25 20.34 -17.04
N ASP A 420 -19.60 19.97 -15.94
CA ASP A 420 -18.28 20.47 -15.57
C ASP A 420 -17.20 19.42 -15.84
N SER A 421 -15.96 19.86 -15.99
CA SER A 421 -14.82 18.95 -16.15
C SER A 421 -14.61 18.11 -14.90
N ILE A 422 -14.53 16.80 -15.07
CA ILE A 422 -14.22 15.85 -13.98
C ILE A 422 -12.71 15.79 -13.81
N THR A 423 -12.22 16.16 -12.63
CA THR A 423 -10.79 16.31 -12.35
C THR A 423 -10.17 15.11 -11.64
N SER A 424 -10.96 14.33 -10.93
CA SER A 424 -10.48 13.11 -10.26
C SER A 424 -11.64 12.16 -9.95
N ILE A 425 -11.37 10.86 -9.92
CA ILE A 425 -12.34 9.80 -9.63
C ILE A 425 -11.71 8.81 -8.66
N ASP A 426 -12.48 8.34 -7.69
CA ASP A 426 -12.08 7.19 -6.88
C ASP A 426 -13.31 6.43 -6.35
N ILE A 427 -13.10 5.21 -5.87
CA ILE A 427 -14.15 4.27 -5.51
C ILE A 427 -14.09 3.95 -4.02
N HIS A 428 -15.25 4.00 -3.38
CA HIS A 428 -15.45 3.55 -2.02
C HIS A 428 -15.96 2.10 -2.04
N TYR A 429 -15.23 1.20 -1.39
CA TYR A 429 -15.57 -0.20 -1.24
C TYR A 429 -16.00 -0.55 0.19
N THR A 430 -16.49 -1.77 0.39
CA THR A 430 -16.86 -2.29 1.71
C THR A 430 -15.63 -2.51 2.62
N ARG A 431 -14.46 -2.67 2.06
CA ARG A 431 -13.18 -2.88 2.76
C ARG A 431 -12.02 -2.32 1.95
#